data_297e49e892e98ca468e17990c36fe3ac
#
_entry.id   297e49e892e98ca468e17990c36fe3ac
#
_cell.length_a   1.000
_cell.length_b   1.000
_cell.length_c   1.000
_cell.angle_alpha   90.00
_cell.angle_beta   90.00
_cell.angle_gamma   90.00
#
_symmetry.space_group_name_H-M   'P 1'
#
loop_
_entity.id
_entity.type
_entity.pdbx_description
1 polymer ?
#
loop_
_entity_poly.entity_id
_entity_poly.type
_entity_poly.pdbx_seq_one_letter_code
_entity_poly.pdbx_strand_id
1 'polypeptide(L)'
;MSKSHVMALFSDFDQASAAIVDLKAANLDGFKLDDVTLKSPIEHPEIEELLGKRPVYVRIFTFFGALCVPLLGFLFVASSQATFLLQPKGGKPVIPLPPNFVLTYEFFILGGVYLTALGFFISAKLPMRRNKLYNARVSEDQVGILIKADDSIMPAIKDLFSKHKPLEILGEGN
;
A
#
# COMPACT_ATOMS: atom_id res chain seq x y z
N MET A 1 -18.31 -4.97 -18.31
CA MET A 1 -17.23 -4.64 -19.22
C MET A 1 -16.01 -5.43 -18.80
N SER A 2 -15.38 -6.15 -19.71
CA SER A 2 -14.15 -6.90 -19.42
C SER A 2 -13.01 -5.89 -19.29
N LYS A 3 -12.25 -5.96 -18.20
CA LYS A 3 -11.04 -5.15 -18.01
C LYS A 3 -9.84 -6.02 -18.31
N SER A 4 -9.05 -5.62 -19.29
CA SER A 4 -7.81 -6.27 -19.65
C SER A 4 -6.61 -5.51 -19.12
N HIS A 5 -5.48 -6.20 -19.08
CA HIS A 5 -4.22 -5.61 -18.61
C HIS A 5 -3.26 -5.54 -19.80
N VAL A 6 -2.56 -4.43 -19.88
CA VAL A 6 -1.43 -4.25 -20.82
C VAL A 6 -0.21 -3.79 -20.03
N MET A 7 0.95 -4.33 -20.37
CA MET A 7 2.22 -3.96 -19.80
C MET A 7 3.19 -3.56 -20.90
N ALA A 8 3.71 -2.36 -20.83
CA ALA A 8 4.77 -1.88 -21.72
C ALA A 8 6.08 -1.79 -20.97
N LEU A 9 7.15 -2.30 -21.54
CA LEU A 9 8.51 -2.26 -20.99
C LEU A 9 9.32 -1.20 -21.73
N PHE A 10 10.00 -0.36 -20.98
CA PHE A 10 10.88 0.68 -21.46
C PHE A 10 12.30 0.48 -20.95
N SER A 11 13.29 0.95 -21.71
CA SER A 11 14.71 0.88 -21.30
C SER A 11 15.06 1.92 -20.26
N ASP A 12 14.31 3.03 -20.20
CA ASP A 12 14.63 4.16 -19.36
C ASP A 12 13.36 4.78 -18.75
N PHE A 13 13.53 5.41 -17.59
CA PHE A 13 12.45 6.10 -16.89
C PHE A 13 11.92 7.30 -17.68
N ASP A 14 12.79 8.04 -18.37
CA ASP A 14 12.39 9.22 -19.15
C ASP A 14 11.41 8.86 -20.28
N GLN A 15 11.62 7.73 -20.96
CA GLN A 15 10.70 7.23 -21.99
C GLN A 15 9.37 6.79 -21.37
N ALA A 16 9.41 6.12 -20.22
CA ALA A 16 8.22 5.71 -19.50
C ALA A 16 7.41 6.92 -18.99
N SER A 17 8.09 7.94 -18.46
CA SER A 17 7.45 9.16 -17.98
C SER A 17 6.78 9.94 -19.11
N ALA A 18 7.47 10.09 -20.26
CA ALA A 18 6.89 10.73 -21.45
C ALA A 18 5.65 9.98 -21.94
N ALA A 19 5.67 8.64 -21.95
CA ALA A 19 4.50 7.84 -22.32
C ALA A 19 3.31 8.05 -21.37
N ILE A 20 3.55 8.21 -20.06
CA ILE A 20 2.51 8.52 -19.07
C ILE A 20 1.94 9.93 -19.27
N VAL A 21 2.79 10.93 -19.57
CA VAL A 21 2.37 12.30 -19.84
C VAL A 21 1.45 12.35 -21.07
N ASP A 22 1.84 11.70 -22.16
CA ASP A 22 1.02 11.65 -23.37
C ASP A 22 -0.29 10.87 -23.14
N LEU A 23 -0.25 9.80 -22.36
CA LEU A 23 -1.44 9.04 -21.98
C LEU A 23 -2.43 9.91 -21.17
N LYS A 24 -1.90 10.76 -20.28
CA LYS A 24 -2.67 11.71 -19.50
C LYS A 24 -3.26 12.81 -20.39
N ALA A 25 -2.48 13.30 -21.36
CA ALA A 25 -2.92 14.32 -22.32
C ALA A 25 -4.00 13.80 -23.29
N ALA A 26 -3.96 12.51 -23.62
CA ALA A 26 -4.93 11.88 -24.50
C ALA A 26 -6.36 11.81 -23.94
N ASN A 27 -6.53 12.01 -22.62
CA ASN A 27 -7.81 12.08 -21.91
C ASN A 27 -8.86 11.06 -22.41
N LEU A 28 -8.46 9.79 -22.47
CA LEU A 28 -9.30 8.70 -22.98
C LEU A 28 -10.50 8.48 -22.07
N ASP A 29 -11.71 8.45 -22.65
CA ASP A 29 -12.94 8.20 -21.89
C ASP A 29 -12.91 6.83 -21.21
N GLY A 30 -13.08 6.83 -19.87
CA GLY A 30 -13.00 5.61 -19.06
C GLY A 30 -11.60 5.27 -18.52
N PHE A 31 -10.57 6.02 -18.86
CA PHE A 31 -9.23 5.88 -18.31
C PHE A 31 -9.08 6.62 -16.98
N LYS A 32 -8.52 5.96 -15.98
CA LYS A 32 -8.19 6.57 -14.69
C LYS A 32 -6.69 6.42 -14.41
N LEU A 33 -6.06 7.48 -13.95
CA LEU A 33 -4.66 7.45 -13.51
C LEU A 33 -4.41 6.42 -12.38
N ASP A 34 -5.42 6.14 -11.57
CA ASP A 34 -5.36 5.12 -10.52
C ASP A 34 -5.18 3.69 -11.05
N ASP A 35 -5.59 3.44 -12.30
CA ASP A 35 -5.44 2.15 -12.98
C ASP A 35 -4.03 1.97 -13.62
N VAL A 36 -3.18 3.00 -13.57
CA VAL A 36 -1.78 2.96 -14.02
C VAL A 36 -0.87 2.56 -12.87
N THR A 37 -0.03 1.57 -13.08
CA THR A 37 1.01 1.18 -12.11
C THR A 37 2.36 1.18 -12.81
N LEU A 38 3.25 2.03 -12.35
CA LEU A 38 4.64 2.03 -12.80
C LEU A 38 5.44 1.09 -11.90
N LYS A 39 6.30 0.29 -12.51
CA LYS A 39 7.23 -0.62 -11.85
C LYS A 39 8.63 -0.31 -12.32
N SER A 40 9.52 -0.01 -11.39
CA SER A 40 10.93 0.28 -11.64
C SER A 40 11.78 -0.40 -10.58
N PRO A 41 12.99 -0.85 -10.88
CA PRO A 41 13.93 -1.38 -9.90
C PRO A 41 14.46 -0.29 -8.97
N ILE A 42 14.40 0.98 -9.39
CA ILE A 42 14.87 2.15 -8.65
C ILE A 42 13.65 3.03 -8.31
N GLU A 43 13.67 3.64 -7.13
CA GLU A 43 12.66 4.60 -6.71
C GLU A 43 12.90 5.95 -7.43
N HIS A 44 11.86 6.44 -8.09
CA HIS A 44 11.87 7.75 -8.76
C HIS A 44 10.87 8.67 -8.03
N PRO A 45 11.33 9.74 -7.37
CA PRO A 45 10.45 10.66 -6.65
C PRO A 45 9.45 11.39 -7.56
N GLU A 46 9.79 11.54 -8.84
CA GLU A 46 8.97 12.16 -9.89
C GLU A 46 7.68 11.37 -10.19
N ILE A 47 7.62 10.09 -9.79
CA ILE A 47 6.41 9.27 -9.95
C ILE A 47 5.22 9.87 -9.21
N GLU A 48 5.43 10.46 -8.04
CA GLU A 48 4.36 11.12 -7.28
C GLU A 48 3.79 12.34 -8.01
N GLU A 49 4.61 13.06 -8.80
CA GLU A 49 4.16 14.18 -9.62
C GLU A 49 3.39 13.70 -10.85
N LEU A 50 3.81 12.60 -11.45
CA LEU A 50 3.20 12.02 -12.64
C LEU A 50 1.85 11.33 -12.34
N LEU A 51 1.81 10.47 -11.33
CA LEU A 51 0.65 9.62 -11.02
C LEU A 51 -0.21 10.16 -9.88
N GLY A 52 0.25 11.21 -9.18
CA GLY A 52 -0.40 11.77 -8.00
C GLY A 52 -0.09 10.98 -6.72
N LYS A 53 -0.28 11.65 -5.58
CA LYS A 53 -0.06 11.02 -4.26
C LYS A 53 -1.17 10.04 -3.94
N ARG A 54 -0.80 8.78 -3.70
CA ARG A 54 -1.74 7.78 -3.22
C ARG A 54 -1.94 7.92 -1.71
N PRO A 55 -3.17 7.76 -1.19
CA PRO A 55 -3.43 7.84 0.24
C PRO A 55 -2.73 6.70 0.97
N VAL A 56 -1.89 7.05 1.95
CA VAL A 56 -1.20 6.08 2.81
C VAL A 56 -1.92 6.04 4.16
N TYR A 57 -2.56 4.93 4.45
CA TYR A 57 -3.36 4.76 5.68
C TYR A 57 -2.54 4.33 6.89
N VAL A 58 -1.26 3.98 6.73
CA VAL A 58 -0.38 3.48 7.80
C VAL A 58 -0.39 4.40 9.02
N ARG A 59 -0.29 5.72 8.81
CA ARG A 59 -0.28 6.71 9.89
C ARG A 59 -1.55 6.68 10.75
N ILE A 60 -2.70 6.43 10.14
CA ILE A 60 -3.99 6.32 10.85
C ILE A 60 -3.99 5.06 11.72
N PHE A 61 -3.53 3.92 11.18
CA PHE A 61 -3.42 2.68 11.95
C PHE A 61 -2.47 2.82 13.14
N THR A 62 -1.30 3.46 12.94
CA THR A 62 -0.35 3.74 14.02
C THR A 62 -0.99 4.57 15.13
N PHE A 63 -1.69 5.65 14.77
CA PHE A 63 -2.34 6.53 15.74
C PHE A 63 -3.41 5.78 16.55
N PHE A 64 -4.30 5.04 15.91
CA PHE A 64 -5.31 4.25 16.60
C PHE A 64 -4.68 3.13 17.45
N GLY A 65 -3.60 2.49 16.98
CA GLY A 65 -2.86 1.50 17.75
C GLY A 65 -2.28 2.05 19.03
N ALA A 66 -1.64 3.20 18.93
CA ALA A 66 -1.04 3.88 20.07
C ALA A 66 -2.08 4.44 21.06
N LEU A 67 -3.29 4.75 20.63
CA LEU A 67 -4.32 5.33 21.49
C LEU A 67 -5.27 4.27 22.08
N CYS A 68 -5.83 3.41 21.24
CA CYS A 68 -6.90 2.49 21.67
C CYS A 68 -6.35 1.26 22.41
N VAL A 69 -5.21 0.71 21.97
CA VAL A 69 -4.67 -0.52 22.58
C VAL A 69 -4.23 -0.31 24.03
N PRO A 70 -3.51 0.76 24.42
CA PRO A 70 -3.17 1.00 25.83
C PRO A 70 -4.41 1.26 26.69
N LEU A 71 -5.42 1.98 26.18
CA LEU A 71 -6.66 2.19 26.90
C LEU A 71 -7.38 0.87 27.21
N LEU A 72 -7.55 0.02 26.20
CA LEU A 72 -8.14 -1.30 26.37
C LEU A 72 -7.27 -2.20 27.25
N GLY A 73 -5.95 -2.14 27.11
CA GLY A 73 -5.00 -2.87 27.95
C GLY A 73 -5.09 -2.48 29.41
N PHE A 74 -5.15 -1.17 29.71
CA PHE A 74 -5.36 -0.69 31.08
C PHE A 74 -6.68 -1.19 31.66
N LEU A 75 -7.79 -1.07 30.91
CA LEU A 75 -9.09 -1.53 31.35
C LEU A 75 -9.11 -3.05 31.57
N PHE A 76 -8.46 -3.82 30.72
CA PHE A 76 -8.35 -5.27 30.84
C PHE A 76 -7.60 -5.67 32.10
N VAL A 77 -6.43 -5.07 32.35
CA VAL A 77 -5.62 -5.34 33.55
C VAL A 77 -6.35 -4.90 34.83
N ALA A 78 -6.94 -3.69 34.83
CA ALA A 78 -7.67 -3.17 35.96
C ALA A 78 -8.91 -4.04 36.30
N SER A 79 -9.67 -4.45 35.29
CA SER A 79 -10.84 -5.33 35.49
C SER A 79 -10.43 -6.71 36.03
N SER A 80 -9.35 -7.28 35.50
CA SER A 80 -8.80 -8.56 35.99
C SER A 80 -8.38 -8.48 37.45
N GLN A 81 -7.73 -7.39 37.83
CA GLN A 81 -7.35 -7.16 39.24
C GLN A 81 -8.57 -6.94 40.14
N ALA A 82 -9.59 -6.24 39.69
CA ALA A 82 -10.80 -5.97 40.45
C ALA A 82 -11.67 -7.22 40.67
N THR A 83 -11.71 -8.13 39.72
CA THR A 83 -12.58 -9.32 39.74
C THR A 83 -11.91 -10.58 40.26
N PHE A 84 -10.62 -10.53 40.60
CA PHE A 84 -9.89 -11.69 41.11
C PHE A 84 -10.43 -12.12 42.46
N LEU A 85 -10.82 -13.39 42.59
CA LEU A 85 -11.50 -13.94 43.78
C LEU A 85 -10.64 -13.88 45.06
N LEU A 86 -9.33 -14.08 44.93
CA LEU A 86 -8.41 -14.02 46.06
C LEU A 86 -7.51 -12.82 45.91
N GLN A 87 -7.72 -11.79 46.74
CA GLN A 87 -6.97 -10.52 46.67
C GLN A 87 -6.07 -10.35 47.88
N PRO A 88 -4.82 -10.81 47.87
CA PRO A 88 -3.86 -10.58 48.94
C PRO A 88 -3.43 -9.11 48.92
N LYS A 89 -4.20 -8.22 49.55
CA LYS A 89 -3.98 -6.76 49.44
C LYS A 89 -2.73 -6.26 50.17
N GLY A 90 -2.42 -6.83 51.32
CA GLY A 90 -1.26 -6.38 52.12
C GLY A 90 -1.15 -4.88 52.28
N GLY A 91 -2.29 -4.17 52.42
CA GLY A 91 -2.35 -2.70 52.50
C GLY A 91 -2.24 -1.96 51.15
N LYS A 92 -2.14 -2.67 50.04
CA LYS A 92 -2.08 -2.04 48.69
C LYS A 92 -3.48 -1.88 48.08
N PRO A 93 -3.69 -0.87 47.20
CA PRO A 93 -4.95 -0.70 46.49
C PRO A 93 -5.21 -1.92 45.55
N VAL A 94 -6.50 -2.21 45.31
CA VAL A 94 -6.90 -3.30 44.42
C VAL A 94 -6.36 -3.10 42.99
N ILE A 95 -6.36 -1.84 42.55
CA ILE A 95 -5.80 -1.43 41.24
C ILE A 95 -4.58 -0.54 41.53
N PRO A 96 -3.35 -1.12 41.61
CA PRO A 96 -2.15 -0.34 41.90
C PRO A 96 -1.75 0.43 40.62
N LEU A 97 -1.82 1.75 40.66
CA LEU A 97 -1.54 2.59 39.48
C LEU A 97 -0.11 2.46 38.93
N PRO A 98 0.97 2.48 39.76
CA PRO A 98 2.33 2.45 39.23
C PRO A 98 2.62 1.24 38.33
N PRO A 99 2.37 -0.02 38.73
CA PRO A 99 2.60 -1.16 37.87
C PRO A 99 1.64 -1.20 36.66
N ASN A 100 0.40 -0.69 36.83
CA ASN A 100 -0.55 -0.66 35.71
C ASN A 100 -0.13 0.36 34.66
N PHE A 101 0.49 1.48 35.02
CA PHE A 101 1.05 2.42 34.05
C PHE A 101 2.21 1.81 33.25
N VAL A 102 3.06 1.00 33.90
CA VAL A 102 4.15 0.31 33.19
C VAL A 102 3.56 -0.64 32.14
N LEU A 103 2.58 -1.46 32.51
CA LEU A 103 1.90 -2.35 31.55
C LEU A 103 1.18 -1.57 30.45
N THR A 104 0.52 -0.47 30.78
CA THR A 104 -0.14 0.40 29.79
C THR A 104 0.85 0.97 28.79
N TYR A 105 2.05 1.34 29.24
CA TYR A 105 3.12 1.79 28.35
C TYR A 105 3.57 0.69 27.38
N GLU A 106 3.68 -0.56 27.84
CA GLU A 106 3.98 -1.69 26.97
C GLU A 106 2.88 -1.94 25.94
N PHE A 107 1.61 -1.84 26.35
CA PHE A 107 0.48 -1.90 25.41
C PHE A 107 0.50 -0.75 24.39
N PHE A 108 0.96 0.43 24.77
CA PHE A 108 1.15 1.55 23.85
C PHE A 108 2.17 1.22 22.75
N ILE A 109 3.33 0.69 23.12
CA ILE A 109 4.37 0.28 22.16
C ILE A 109 3.86 -0.86 21.29
N LEU A 110 3.33 -1.91 21.91
CA LEU A 110 2.82 -3.08 21.21
C LEU A 110 1.72 -2.71 20.21
N GLY A 111 0.74 -1.92 20.65
CA GLY A 111 -0.36 -1.45 19.83
C GLY A 111 0.10 -0.60 18.65
N GLY A 112 1.01 0.35 18.91
CA GLY A 112 1.60 1.18 17.87
C GLY A 112 2.32 0.36 16.81
N VAL A 113 3.22 -0.52 17.21
CA VAL A 113 4.02 -1.36 16.30
C VAL A 113 3.12 -2.34 15.53
N TYR A 114 2.23 -3.06 16.23
CA TYR A 114 1.39 -4.09 15.61
C TYR A 114 0.41 -3.51 14.59
N LEU A 115 -0.29 -2.43 14.95
CA LEU A 115 -1.22 -1.79 14.02
C LEU A 115 -0.51 -1.03 12.89
N THR A 116 0.71 -0.53 13.11
CA THR A 116 1.55 0.00 12.01
C THR A 116 1.87 -1.09 11.00
N ALA A 117 2.30 -2.26 11.46
CA ALA A 117 2.58 -3.39 10.58
C ALA A 117 1.33 -3.84 9.81
N LEU A 118 0.18 -3.95 10.49
CA LEU A 118 -1.11 -4.25 9.83
C LEU A 118 -1.47 -3.18 8.79
N GLY A 119 -1.36 -1.90 9.15
CA GLY A 119 -1.61 -0.79 8.23
C GLY A 119 -0.70 -0.83 7.01
N PHE A 120 0.56 -1.23 7.19
CA PHE A 120 1.49 -1.45 6.08
C PHE A 120 1.01 -2.58 5.17
N PHE A 121 0.67 -3.77 5.69
CA PHE A 121 0.19 -4.88 4.89
C PHE A 121 -1.08 -4.54 4.11
N ILE A 122 -2.02 -3.84 4.75
CA ILE A 122 -3.28 -3.41 4.11
C ILE A 122 -3.00 -2.37 3.02
N SER A 123 -2.17 -1.36 3.30
CA SER A 123 -1.83 -0.30 2.35
C SER A 123 -1.03 -0.83 1.16
N ALA A 124 -0.14 -1.78 1.39
CA ALA A 124 0.62 -2.46 0.36
C ALA A 124 -0.18 -3.55 -0.37
N LYS A 125 -1.43 -3.81 0.06
CA LYS A 125 -2.29 -4.88 -0.48
C LYS A 125 -1.62 -6.25 -0.47
N LEU A 126 -0.84 -6.54 0.56
CA LEU A 126 -0.17 -7.83 0.73
C LEU A 126 -1.11 -8.83 1.47
N PRO A 127 -1.04 -10.14 1.12
CA PRO A 127 -0.27 -10.77 0.05
C PRO A 127 -0.87 -10.51 -1.33
N MET A 128 -0.04 -10.03 -2.27
CA MET A 128 -0.47 -9.81 -3.66
C MET A 128 -0.06 -11.00 -4.53
N ARG A 129 -1.02 -11.57 -5.27
CA ARG A 129 -0.69 -12.55 -6.31
C ARG A 129 0.03 -11.83 -7.46
N ARG A 130 1.12 -12.42 -7.95
CA ARG A 130 1.81 -11.90 -9.14
C ARG A 130 0.83 -11.85 -10.30
N ASN A 131 0.79 -10.70 -10.98
CA ASN A 131 0.00 -10.57 -12.20
C ASN A 131 0.63 -11.50 -13.27
N LYS A 132 -0.21 -12.12 -14.11
CA LYS A 132 0.23 -12.98 -15.21
C LYS A 132 1.19 -12.28 -16.19
N LEU A 133 1.06 -10.95 -16.31
CA LEU A 133 1.90 -10.10 -17.14
C LEU A 133 3.20 -9.64 -16.46
N TYR A 134 3.50 -10.15 -15.24
CA TYR A 134 4.73 -9.77 -14.56
C TYR A 134 5.96 -10.30 -15.31
N ASN A 135 6.81 -9.39 -15.76
CA ASN A 135 8.10 -9.71 -16.33
C ASN A 135 9.21 -9.45 -15.29
N ALA A 136 10.13 -10.41 -15.11
CA ALA A 136 11.21 -10.32 -14.14
C ALA A 136 12.18 -9.16 -14.46
N ARG A 137 12.32 -8.80 -15.74
CA ARG A 137 13.18 -7.70 -16.20
C ARG A 137 12.86 -6.35 -15.58
N VAL A 138 11.60 -6.13 -15.15
CA VAL A 138 11.18 -4.93 -14.43
C VAL A 138 11.86 -4.80 -13.05
N SER A 139 12.38 -5.90 -12.52
CA SER A 139 13.11 -5.91 -11.25
C SER A 139 14.64 -5.85 -11.44
N GLU A 140 15.11 -5.90 -12.68
CA GLU A 140 16.54 -5.90 -13.00
C GLU A 140 16.98 -4.54 -13.56
N ASP A 141 16.51 -4.16 -14.74
CA ASP A 141 16.99 -3.00 -15.47
C ASP A 141 15.94 -2.24 -16.30
N GLN A 142 14.68 -2.72 -16.31
CA GLN A 142 13.65 -2.13 -17.14
C GLN A 142 12.54 -1.47 -16.34
N VAL A 143 11.95 -0.44 -16.92
CA VAL A 143 10.78 0.25 -16.36
C VAL A 143 9.52 -0.26 -17.05
N GLY A 144 8.59 -0.80 -16.27
CA GLY A 144 7.32 -1.33 -16.74
C GLY A 144 6.14 -0.43 -16.39
N ILE A 145 5.30 -0.11 -17.38
CA ILE A 145 4.02 0.54 -17.15
C ILE A 145 2.93 -0.52 -17.32
N LEU A 146 2.23 -0.83 -16.23
CA LEU A 146 1.07 -1.72 -16.24
C LEU A 146 -0.19 -0.87 -16.19
N ILE A 147 -1.08 -1.07 -17.16
CA ILE A 147 -2.37 -0.40 -17.24
C ILE A 147 -3.48 -1.43 -17.18
N LYS A 148 -4.51 -1.11 -16.41
CA LYS A 148 -5.77 -1.84 -16.37
C LYS A 148 -6.86 -0.98 -16.99
N ALA A 149 -7.37 -1.36 -18.15
CA ALA A 149 -8.35 -0.58 -18.88
C ALA A 149 -9.41 -1.45 -19.54
N ASP A 150 -10.50 -0.83 -20.00
CA ASP A 150 -11.53 -1.52 -20.76
C ASP A 150 -11.02 -1.91 -22.14
N ASP A 151 -11.49 -3.05 -22.65
CA ASP A 151 -11.03 -3.60 -23.94
C ASP A 151 -11.22 -2.63 -25.12
N SER A 152 -12.19 -1.71 -25.02
CA SER A 152 -12.48 -0.71 -26.05
C SER A 152 -11.35 0.31 -26.26
N ILE A 153 -10.61 0.66 -25.22
CA ILE A 153 -9.54 1.68 -25.26
C ILE A 153 -8.13 1.05 -25.35
N MET A 154 -8.03 -0.29 -25.22
CA MET A 154 -6.76 -1.02 -25.30
C MET A 154 -5.97 -0.77 -26.60
N PRO A 155 -6.59 -0.76 -27.79
CA PRO A 155 -5.85 -0.46 -29.03
C PRO A 155 -5.21 0.93 -29.00
N ALA A 156 -5.96 1.95 -28.54
CA ALA A 156 -5.45 3.32 -28.45
C ALA A 156 -4.27 3.45 -27.49
N ILE A 157 -4.31 2.71 -26.36
CA ILE A 157 -3.21 2.67 -25.38
C ILE A 157 -1.97 2.00 -26.00
N LYS A 158 -2.14 0.89 -26.72
CA LYS A 158 -1.03 0.19 -27.40
C LYS A 158 -0.39 1.06 -28.48
N ASP A 159 -1.21 1.76 -29.27
CA ASP A 159 -0.72 2.68 -30.32
C ASP A 159 0.07 3.86 -29.70
N LEU A 160 -0.38 4.37 -28.56
CA LEU A 160 0.30 5.43 -27.84
C LEU A 160 1.64 4.95 -27.29
N PHE A 161 1.69 3.77 -26.68
CA PHE A 161 2.95 3.19 -26.23
C PHE A 161 3.93 2.95 -27.37
N SER A 162 3.45 2.49 -28.53
CA SER A 162 4.30 2.23 -29.71
C SER A 162 5.04 3.47 -30.20
N LYS A 163 4.52 4.69 -29.95
CA LYS A 163 5.19 5.95 -30.30
C LYS A 163 6.46 6.20 -29.48
N HIS A 164 6.50 5.68 -28.24
CA HIS A 164 7.63 5.88 -27.32
C HIS A 164 8.66 4.75 -27.37
N LYS A 165 8.69 3.93 -28.45
CA LYS A 165 9.65 2.85 -28.68
C LYS A 165 9.80 1.89 -27.49
N PRO A 166 8.72 1.26 -27.03
CA PRO A 166 8.80 0.28 -25.95
C PRO A 166 9.66 -0.91 -26.40
N LEU A 167 10.36 -1.54 -25.48
CA LEU A 167 11.11 -2.77 -25.72
C LEU A 167 10.15 -3.93 -26.03
N GLU A 168 9.04 -3.99 -25.31
CA GLU A 168 8.03 -5.05 -25.43
C GLU A 168 6.68 -4.53 -24.93
N ILE A 169 5.60 -4.94 -25.60
CA ILE A 169 4.22 -4.70 -25.16
C ILE A 169 3.56 -6.04 -24.91
N LEU A 170 3.29 -6.36 -23.66
CA LEU A 170 2.61 -7.57 -23.21
C LEU A 170 1.13 -7.26 -22.96
N GLY A 171 0.22 -8.05 -23.56
CA GLY A 171 -1.23 -7.90 -23.37
C GLY A 171 -1.86 -9.22 -22.88
N GLU A 172 -2.93 -9.13 -22.10
CA GLU A 172 -3.74 -10.29 -21.73
C GLU A 172 -4.53 -10.74 -22.97
N GLY A 173 -3.92 -11.58 -23.83
CA GLY A 173 -4.55 -12.03 -25.07
C GLY A 173 -3.55 -12.50 -26.13
N ASN A 174 -2.28 -12.60 -25.79
CA ASN A 174 -1.26 -13.26 -26.62
C ASN A 174 -0.68 -14.45 -25.88
#